data_7f3ecd39e530a701c6927d79f0e145b7
#
_entry.id   7f3ecd39e530a701c6927d79f0e145b7
#
_cell.length_a   1.000
_cell.length_b   1.000
_cell.length_c   1.000
_cell.angle_alpha   90.00
_cell.angle_beta   90.00
_cell.angle_gamma   90.00
#
_symmetry.space_group_name_H-M   'P 1'
#
loop_
_entity.id
_entity.type
_entity.pdbx_description
1 polymer ?
#
loop_
_entity_poly.entity_id
_entity_poly.type
_entity_poly.pdbx_seq_one_letter_code
_entity_poly.pdbx_strand_id
1 'polypeptide(L)'
;MTTGRSISMALAILAAGLVLILAPATAQGPIFGRIEGANTLAPGQVSAYNLTIEGGPTGAVTYTVRWYLTGPNVAGGIPTTSPMTTTGNRTTFRLNITAPSAEQTMMLVVHISSAVGSTYENTTADKSIVVITPIVLSATFRNDGTTAAVNVTVRFYVDSILAGTEKIARLNPGAQITETFNYLPAGLQPGTHQVRVEADLDGNGVIDPAKGEAVVSSLFYRGTAPLSTAWTVLIAIGVFLPVFFVTVAVRRRQRA
;
A
#
# COMPACT_ATOMS: atom_id res chain seq x y z
N MET A 1 -40.98 -66.88 -22.41
CA MET A 1 -39.61 -66.36 -22.24
C MET A 1 -39.60 -64.87 -22.46
N THR A 2 -40.32 -64.05 -21.68
CA THR A 2 -40.41 -62.56 -21.90
C THR A 2 -40.28 -61.74 -20.62
N THR A 3 -39.99 -62.33 -19.48
CA THR A 3 -39.90 -61.63 -18.16
C THR A 3 -38.48 -61.10 -17.83
N GLY A 4 -37.44 -61.61 -18.47
CA GLY A 4 -36.04 -61.15 -18.17
C GLY A 4 -35.62 -59.81 -18.73
N ARG A 5 -36.22 -59.33 -19.83
CA ARG A 5 -35.84 -58.07 -20.50
C ARG A 5 -36.40 -56.82 -19.78
N SER A 6 -37.55 -56.93 -19.16
CA SER A 6 -38.21 -55.81 -18.46
C SER A 6 -37.51 -55.43 -17.15
N ILE A 7 -36.95 -56.43 -16.44
CA ILE A 7 -36.23 -56.18 -15.17
C ILE A 7 -34.88 -55.51 -15.42
N SER A 8 -34.16 -55.90 -16.48
CA SER A 8 -32.87 -55.26 -16.84
C SER A 8 -33.02 -53.80 -17.27
N MET A 9 -34.13 -53.46 -17.95
CA MET A 9 -34.38 -52.09 -18.40
C MET A 9 -34.82 -51.18 -17.23
N ALA A 10 -35.57 -51.69 -16.26
CA ALA A 10 -35.96 -50.96 -15.06
C ALA A 10 -34.75 -50.69 -14.15
N LEU A 11 -33.80 -51.62 -14.05
CA LEU A 11 -32.57 -51.45 -13.27
C LEU A 11 -31.61 -50.44 -13.90
N ALA A 12 -31.54 -50.40 -15.23
CA ALA A 12 -30.73 -49.44 -15.96
C ALA A 12 -31.27 -48.01 -15.82
N ILE A 13 -32.57 -47.80 -15.82
CA ILE A 13 -33.22 -46.49 -15.62
C ILE A 13 -33.04 -46.04 -14.16
N LEU A 14 -33.09 -46.92 -13.18
CA LEU A 14 -32.84 -46.59 -11.76
C LEU A 14 -31.38 -46.21 -11.51
N ALA A 15 -30.42 -46.91 -12.16
CA ALA A 15 -29.00 -46.54 -12.09
C ALA A 15 -28.68 -45.22 -12.79
N ALA A 16 -29.31 -44.92 -13.94
CA ALA A 16 -29.16 -43.67 -14.64
C ALA A 16 -29.80 -42.50 -13.85
N GLY A 17 -30.92 -42.71 -13.17
CA GLY A 17 -31.56 -41.70 -12.31
C GLY A 17 -30.75 -41.40 -11.05
N LEU A 18 -30.02 -42.40 -10.50
CA LEU A 18 -29.19 -42.19 -9.30
C LEU A 18 -27.88 -41.44 -9.59
N VAL A 19 -27.36 -41.53 -10.83
CA VAL A 19 -26.14 -40.80 -11.24
C VAL A 19 -26.44 -39.33 -11.48
N LEU A 20 -27.69 -38.94 -11.79
CA LEU A 20 -28.03 -37.52 -12.02
C LEU A 20 -28.23 -36.71 -10.71
N ILE A 21 -28.28 -37.37 -9.53
CA ILE A 21 -28.50 -36.67 -8.25
C ILE A 21 -27.18 -36.32 -7.54
N LEU A 22 -26.08 -36.89 -7.98
CA LEU A 22 -24.73 -36.53 -7.52
C LEU A 22 -24.05 -35.48 -8.41
N ALA A 23 -24.72 -34.37 -8.67
CA ALA A 23 -23.99 -33.18 -9.06
C ALA A 23 -23.02 -32.87 -7.89
N PRO A 24 -21.70 -32.89 -8.12
CA PRO A 24 -20.79 -32.50 -7.05
C PRO A 24 -21.20 -31.07 -6.63
N ALA A 25 -21.61 -30.92 -5.37
CA ALA A 25 -21.66 -29.61 -4.77
C ALA A 25 -20.25 -29.07 -4.96
N THR A 26 -20.09 -28.11 -5.87
CA THR A 26 -18.83 -27.40 -6.03
C THR A 26 -18.56 -26.74 -4.69
N ALA A 27 -17.71 -27.39 -3.88
CA ALA A 27 -17.23 -26.79 -2.66
C ALA A 27 -16.55 -25.49 -3.07
N GLN A 28 -17.21 -24.38 -2.79
CA GLN A 28 -16.66 -23.08 -3.03
C GLN A 28 -15.48 -22.91 -2.07
N GLY A 29 -14.36 -22.39 -2.58
CA GLY A 29 -13.18 -22.15 -1.75
C GLY A 29 -13.48 -21.17 -0.61
N PRO A 30 -12.62 -21.11 0.40
CA PRO A 30 -12.79 -20.20 1.53
C PRO A 30 -12.86 -18.74 1.04
N ILE A 31 -13.59 -17.91 1.77
CA ILE A 31 -13.67 -16.49 1.51
C ILE A 31 -12.30 -15.83 1.80
N PHE A 32 -11.86 -14.95 0.92
CA PHE A 32 -10.67 -14.12 1.16
C PHE A 32 -10.87 -12.71 0.59
N GLY A 33 -10.10 -11.75 1.12
CA GLY A 33 -10.13 -10.36 0.69
C GLY A 33 -8.78 -9.92 0.14
N ARG A 34 -8.78 -9.15 -0.96
CA ARG A 34 -7.62 -8.48 -1.52
C ARG A 34 -7.78 -6.97 -1.42
N ILE A 35 -6.79 -6.29 -0.80
CA ILE A 35 -6.80 -4.85 -0.59
C ILE A 35 -5.82 -4.20 -1.56
N GLU A 36 -6.32 -3.31 -2.42
CA GLU A 36 -5.54 -2.52 -3.37
C GLU A 36 -5.58 -1.04 -3.00
N GLY A 37 -4.48 -0.34 -3.22
CA GLY A 37 -4.30 1.08 -2.92
C GLY A 37 -2.84 1.42 -2.62
N ALA A 38 -2.58 2.66 -2.26
CA ALA A 38 -1.24 3.16 -2.00
C ALA A 38 -0.53 2.40 -0.87
N ASN A 39 0.77 2.10 -1.06
CA ASN A 39 1.61 1.49 -0.03
C ASN A 39 2.28 2.54 0.87
N THR A 40 2.22 3.83 0.48
CA THR A 40 2.84 4.94 1.20
C THR A 40 1.90 6.13 1.20
N LEU A 41 1.79 6.80 2.34
CA LEU A 41 0.98 7.99 2.55
C LEU A 41 1.77 9.07 3.28
N ALA A 42 1.40 10.33 3.07
CA ALA A 42 1.84 11.42 3.93
C ALA A 42 1.09 11.40 5.28
N PRO A 43 1.68 11.95 6.35
CA PRO A 43 0.97 12.18 7.60
C PRO A 43 -0.33 12.95 7.40
N GLY A 44 -1.44 12.45 7.96
CA GLY A 44 -2.77 13.05 7.83
C GLY A 44 -3.43 12.91 6.45
N GLN A 45 -2.78 12.27 5.49
CA GLN A 45 -3.33 12.10 4.14
C GLN A 45 -4.57 11.20 4.15
N VAL A 46 -5.64 11.66 3.48
CA VAL A 46 -6.83 10.85 3.22
C VAL A 46 -6.60 10.01 1.97
N SER A 47 -6.90 8.73 2.04
CA SER A 47 -6.74 7.79 0.93
C SER A 47 -7.89 6.79 0.88
N ALA A 48 -8.17 6.29 -0.32
CA ALA A 48 -9.17 5.26 -0.56
C ALA A 48 -8.49 3.96 -1.01
N TYR A 49 -8.94 2.86 -0.45
CA TYR A 49 -8.52 1.50 -0.80
C TYR A 49 -9.69 0.73 -1.36
N ASN A 50 -9.43 -0.13 -2.32
CA ASN A 50 -10.42 -1.04 -2.88
C ASN A 50 -10.22 -2.43 -2.27
N LEU A 51 -11.24 -2.93 -1.58
CA LEU A 51 -11.32 -4.31 -1.14
C LEU A 51 -12.07 -5.10 -2.20
N THR A 52 -11.48 -6.18 -2.70
CA THR A 52 -12.14 -7.19 -3.53
C THR A 52 -12.28 -8.47 -2.73
N ILE A 53 -13.49 -9.01 -2.66
CA ILE A 53 -13.81 -10.25 -1.96
C ILE A 53 -13.95 -11.36 -3.00
N GLU A 54 -13.26 -12.46 -2.79
CA GLU A 54 -13.24 -13.62 -3.67
C GLU A 54 -13.54 -14.90 -2.87
N GLY A 55 -14.10 -15.92 -3.52
CA GLY A 55 -14.54 -17.16 -2.85
C GLY A 55 -15.81 -16.97 -2.01
N GLY A 56 -16.02 -17.87 -1.05
CA GLY A 56 -17.14 -17.84 -0.12
C GLY A 56 -18.42 -18.53 -0.63
N PRO A 57 -19.55 -18.41 0.08
CA PRO A 57 -20.78 -19.13 -0.23
C PRO A 57 -21.45 -18.64 -1.52
N THR A 58 -22.17 -19.56 -2.20
CA THR A 58 -23.00 -19.25 -3.37
C THR A 58 -24.38 -18.72 -2.98
N GLY A 59 -24.97 -17.89 -3.86
CA GLY A 59 -26.35 -17.38 -3.69
C GLY A 59 -26.41 -15.91 -3.41
N ALA A 60 -27.47 -15.47 -2.74
CA ALA A 60 -27.65 -14.06 -2.35
C ALA A 60 -26.81 -13.77 -1.09
N VAL A 61 -25.52 -13.50 -1.29
CA VAL A 61 -24.56 -13.23 -0.19
C VAL A 61 -24.71 -11.79 0.27
N THR A 62 -24.76 -11.60 1.58
CA THR A 62 -24.59 -10.28 2.22
C THR A 62 -23.24 -10.24 2.91
N TYR A 63 -22.41 -9.28 2.54
CA TYR A 63 -21.11 -9.04 3.16
C TYR A 63 -21.20 -7.92 4.19
N THR A 64 -20.58 -8.11 5.34
CA THR A 64 -20.31 -7.06 6.33
C THR A 64 -18.81 -6.87 6.40
N VAL A 65 -18.35 -5.67 6.07
CA VAL A 65 -16.93 -5.30 6.05
C VAL A 65 -16.67 -4.30 7.17
N ARG A 66 -15.73 -4.62 8.07
CA ARG A 66 -15.26 -3.74 9.15
C ARG A 66 -13.78 -3.50 8.98
N TRP A 67 -13.33 -2.24 9.06
CA TRP A 67 -11.91 -1.91 8.93
C TRP A 67 -11.46 -0.87 9.94
N TYR A 68 -10.19 -0.94 10.26
CA TYR A 68 -9.50 -0.02 11.16
C TYR A 68 -7.99 -0.02 10.90
N LEU A 69 -7.31 1.02 11.41
CA LEU A 69 -5.86 1.14 11.37
C LEU A 69 -5.25 0.68 12.69
N THR A 70 -4.11 -0.02 12.62
CA THR A 70 -3.30 -0.39 13.77
C THR A 70 -1.82 -0.09 13.50
N GLY A 71 -1.07 0.23 14.56
CA GLY A 71 0.35 0.59 14.46
C GLY A 71 0.88 1.14 15.79
N PRO A 72 2.16 1.50 15.86
CA PRO A 72 2.79 2.00 17.08
C PRO A 72 2.17 3.30 17.61
N ASN A 73 1.79 4.23 16.73
CA ASN A 73 1.16 5.50 17.08
C ASN A 73 0.12 5.90 16.04
N VAL A 74 -1.12 5.47 16.22
CA VAL A 74 -2.22 5.75 15.29
C VAL A 74 -2.96 7.07 15.59
N ALA A 75 -2.39 7.95 16.41
CA ALA A 75 -3.00 9.25 16.72
C ALA A 75 -3.25 10.07 15.45
N GLY A 76 -4.47 10.61 15.31
CA GLY A 76 -4.93 11.32 14.11
C GLY A 76 -5.35 10.42 12.94
N GLY A 77 -5.12 9.10 13.01
CA GLY A 77 -5.59 8.14 12.02
C GLY A 77 -7.10 7.87 12.15
N ILE A 78 -7.75 7.54 11.04
CA ILE A 78 -9.18 7.18 10.97
C ILE A 78 -9.35 6.04 9.97
N PRO A 79 -10.11 4.97 10.31
CA PRO A 79 -10.65 4.62 11.63
C PRO A 79 -9.60 3.92 12.51
N THR A 80 -9.66 4.09 13.83
CA THR A 80 -8.76 3.43 14.79
C THR A 80 -9.54 2.61 15.82
N THR A 81 -9.83 3.18 16.99
CA THR A 81 -10.55 2.51 18.09
C THR A 81 -12.02 2.21 17.77
N SER A 82 -12.63 2.99 16.87
CA SER A 82 -14.00 2.78 16.38
C SER A 82 -13.94 2.34 14.92
N PRO A 83 -13.95 1.02 14.64
CA PRO A 83 -13.91 0.52 13.26
C PRO A 83 -15.06 1.04 12.43
N MET A 84 -14.79 1.43 11.18
CA MET A 84 -15.84 1.70 10.21
C MET A 84 -16.45 0.38 9.74
N THR A 85 -17.76 0.42 9.41
CA THR A 85 -18.51 -0.76 8.96
C THR A 85 -19.36 -0.40 7.75
N THR A 86 -19.40 -1.28 6.78
CA THR A 86 -20.33 -1.22 5.65
C THR A 86 -20.90 -2.60 5.36
N THR A 87 -22.12 -2.65 4.82
CA THR A 87 -22.79 -3.91 4.47
C THR A 87 -23.34 -3.80 3.05
N GLY A 88 -23.29 -4.89 2.30
CA GLY A 88 -23.81 -4.94 0.94
C GLY A 88 -23.69 -6.31 0.30
N ASN A 89 -24.27 -6.47 -0.89
CA ASN A 89 -24.27 -7.70 -1.69
C ASN A 89 -23.24 -7.68 -2.82
N ARG A 90 -22.41 -6.67 -2.89
CA ARG A 90 -21.33 -6.54 -3.87
C ARG A 90 -20.03 -7.14 -3.33
N THR A 91 -19.15 -7.55 -4.21
CA THR A 91 -17.83 -8.13 -3.88
C THR A 91 -16.72 -7.09 -3.82
N THR A 92 -17.00 -5.82 -4.16
CA THR A 92 -16.02 -4.73 -4.12
C THR A 92 -16.50 -3.61 -3.21
N PHE A 93 -15.64 -3.19 -2.27
CA PHE A 93 -15.92 -2.12 -1.32
C PHE A 93 -14.80 -1.08 -1.35
N ARG A 94 -15.19 0.19 -1.25
CA ARG A 94 -14.24 1.30 -1.10
C ARG A 94 -14.07 1.61 0.38
N LEU A 95 -12.83 1.54 0.87
CA LEU A 95 -12.44 1.79 2.25
C LEU A 95 -11.70 3.12 2.31
N ASN A 96 -12.28 4.12 2.97
CA ASN A 96 -11.61 5.40 3.18
C ASN A 96 -10.87 5.37 4.51
N ILE A 97 -9.64 5.88 4.50
CA ILE A 97 -8.81 6.04 5.70
C ILE A 97 -8.16 7.43 5.73
N THR A 98 -7.79 7.87 6.91
CA THR A 98 -6.86 8.99 7.13
C THR A 98 -5.61 8.44 7.79
N ALA A 99 -4.44 8.73 7.22
CA ALA A 99 -3.17 8.31 7.80
C ALA A 99 -2.93 9.00 9.18
N PRO A 100 -2.26 8.34 10.13
CA PRO A 100 -1.80 8.97 11.35
C PRO A 100 -0.90 10.18 11.10
N SER A 101 -0.77 11.06 12.11
CA SER A 101 0.11 12.23 12.05
C SER A 101 1.60 11.90 12.21
N ALA A 102 1.93 10.72 12.76
CA ALA A 102 3.31 10.28 12.98
C ALA A 102 3.80 9.36 11.86
N GLU A 103 5.07 9.53 11.48
CA GLU A 103 5.77 8.59 10.60
C GLU A 103 5.86 7.21 11.23
N GLN A 104 5.41 6.19 10.52
CA GLN A 104 5.44 4.80 10.98
C GLN A 104 5.04 3.83 9.87
N THR A 105 5.24 2.54 10.13
CA THR A 105 4.53 1.50 9.41
C THR A 105 3.25 1.16 10.17
N MET A 106 2.11 1.26 9.52
CA MET A 106 0.80 0.87 10.03
C MET A 106 0.20 -0.25 9.21
N MET A 107 -0.83 -0.90 9.75
CA MET A 107 -1.63 -1.90 9.02
C MET A 107 -3.07 -1.44 8.92
N LEU A 108 -3.63 -1.54 7.73
CA LEU A 108 -5.08 -1.51 7.48
C LEU A 108 -5.59 -2.94 7.65
N VAL A 109 -6.36 -3.18 8.70
CA VAL A 109 -6.97 -4.48 9.00
C VAL A 109 -8.44 -4.44 8.59
N VAL A 110 -8.88 -5.46 7.85
CA VAL A 110 -10.25 -5.57 7.31
C VAL A 110 -10.83 -6.92 7.69
N HIS A 111 -11.86 -6.92 8.52
CA HIS A 111 -12.66 -8.10 8.83
C HIS A 111 -13.83 -8.19 7.86
N ILE A 112 -13.99 -9.33 7.25
CA ILE A 112 -15.03 -9.63 6.25
C ILE A 112 -15.88 -10.75 6.81
N SER A 113 -17.19 -10.52 6.92
CA SER A 113 -18.19 -11.55 7.22
C SER A 113 -19.12 -11.70 6.04
N SER A 114 -19.36 -12.92 5.59
CA SER A 114 -20.38 -13.23 4.59
C SER A 114 -21.54 -13.99 5.24
N ALA A 115 -22.75 -13.72 4.80
CA ALA A 115 -23.96 -14.38 5.28
C ALA A 115 -24.85 -14.81 4.12
N VAL A 116 -25.27 -16.08 4.11
CA VAL A 116 -26.28 -16.65 3.21
C VAL A 116 -27.23 -17.49 4.04
N GLY A 117 -28.47 -17.03 4.24
CA GLY A 117 -29.42 -17.68 5.15
C GLY A 117 -28.83 -17.79 6.56
N SER A 118 -28.64 -19.02 7.06
CA SER A 118 -28.03 -19.32 8.37
C SER A 118 -26.53 -19.61 8.31
N THR A 119 -25.91 -19.58 7.14
CA THR A 119 -24.48 -19.87 6.97
C THR A 119 -23.67 -18.57 7.04
N TYR A 120 -22.60 -18.58 7.86
CA TYR A 120 -21.70 -17.45 8.05
C TYR A 120 -20.26 -17.92 7.82
N GLU A 121 -19.49 -17.11 7.08
CA GLU A 121 -18.05 -17.27 6.95
C GLU A 121 -17.36 -15.95 7.29
N ASN A 122 -16.19 -16.04 7.93
CA ASN A 122 -15.41 -14.87 8.34
C ASN A 122 -13.97 -15.02 7.86
N THR A 123 -13.40 -13.91 7.44
CA THR A 123 -11.97 -13.81 7.12
C THR A 123 -11.43 -12.44 7.49
N THR A 124 -10.11 -12.34 7.52
CA THR A 124 -9.40 -11.08 7.74
C THR A 124 -8.39 -10.88 6.62
N ALA A 125 -8.38 -9.69 6.05
CA ALA A 125 -7.35 -9.23 5.13
C ALA A 125 -6.60 -8.05 5.77
N ASP A 126 -5.31 -7.92 5.48
CA ASP A 126 -4.49 -6.83 5.98
C ASP A 126 -3.60 -6.26 4.88
N LYS A 127 -3.22 -4.99 5.04
CA LYS A 127 -2.31 -4.28 4.14
C LYS A 127 -1.38 -3.39 4.95
N SER A 128 -0.07 -3.60 4.77
CA SER A 128 0.95 -2.73 5.33
C SER A 128 1.04 -1.42 4.54
N ILE A 129 1.11 -0.30 5.26
CA ILE A 129 1.16 1.05 4.72
C ILE A 129 2.23 1.82 5.49
N VAL A 130 3.14 2.49 4.77
CA VAL A 130 4.17 3.34 5.34
C VAL A 130 3.67 4.78 5.36
N VAL A 131 3.69 5.41 6.52
CA VAL A 131 3.44 6.85 6.67
C VAL A 131 4.78 7.56 6.76
N ILE A 132 5.06 8.46 5.83
CA ILE A 132 6.34 9.15 5.71
C ILE A 132 6.13 10.60 5.27
N THR A 133 6.93 11.51 5.84
CA THR A 133 6.88 12.94 5.47
C THR A 133 7.39 13.15 4.04
N PRO A 134 6.61 13.83 3.19
CA PRO A 134 7.04 14.13 1.84
C PRO A 134 8.25 15.07 1.82
N ILE A 135 9.12 14.88 0.84
CA ILE A 135 10.20 15.80 0.51
C ILE A 135 9.72 16.72 -0.61
N VAL A 136 9.85 18.02 -0.41
CA VAL A 136 9.49 18.99 -1.46
C VAL A 136 10.65 19.11 -2.44
N LEU A 137 10.45 18.62 -3.66
CA LEU A 137 11.34 18.86 -4.79
C LEU A 137 10.90 20.17 -5.46
N SER A 138 11.84 21.06 -5.82
CA SER A 138 11.50 22.30 -6.48
C SER A 138 12.52 22.64 -7.57
N ALA A 139 12.04 23.26 -8.64
CA ALA A 139 12.87 23.83 -9.70
C ALA A 139 12.26 25.11 -10.22
N THR A 140 13.12 26.05 -10.59
CA THR A 140 12.72 27.33 -11.18
C THR A 140 13.11 27.33 -12.64
N PHE A 141 12.13 27.60 -13.50
CA PHE A 141 12.30 27.70 -14.94
C PHE A 141 12.06 29.13 -15.40
N ARG A 142 12.82 29.56 -16.39
CA ARG A 142 12.66 30.85 -17.06
C ARG A 142 12.49 30.62 -18.56
N ASN A 143 11.53 31.29 -19.16
CA ASN A 143 11.36 31.27 -20.61
C ASN A 143 12.21 32.38 -21.25
N ASP A 144 13.39 32.01 -21.74
CA ASP A 144 14.29 32.92 -22.45
C ASP A 144 14.01 33.02 -23.97
N GLY A 145 12.98 32.26 -24.44
CA GLY A 145 12.51 32.34 -25.83
C GLY A 145 11.68 33.59 -26.13
N THR A 146 11.31 33.74 -27.39
CA THR A 146 10.49 34.87 -27.89
C THR A 146 8.98 34.53 -27.92
N THR A 147 8.61 33.27 -27.69
CA THR A 147 7.24 32.80 -27.70
C THR A 147 6.84 32.25 -26.33
N ALA A 148 5.54 32.28 -26.00
CA ALA A 148 5.07 31.71 -24.75
C ALA A 148 5.13 30.18 -24.81
N ALA A 149 5.71 29.54 -23.78
CA ALA A 149 5.62 28.11 -23.55
C ALA A 149 4.22 27.79 -22.96
N VAL A 150 3.53 26.80 -23.53
CA VAL A 150 2.14 26.46 -23.17
C VAL A 150 2.01 24.96 -22.95
N ASN A 151 1.29 24.57 -21.89
CA ASN A 151 1.05 23.16 -21.52
C ASN A 151 2.34 22.35 -21.34
N VAL A 152 3.39 22.96 -20.79
CA VAL A 152 4.67 22.31 -20.57
C VAL A 152 4.56 21.29 -19.45
N THR A 153 5.01 20.07 -19.70
CA THR A 153 5.11 19.04 -18.67
C THR A 153 6.45 19.13 -17.98
N VAL A 154 6.43 19.36 -16.66
CA VAL A 154 7.60 19.29 -15.78
C VAL A 154 7.74 17.88 -15.24
N ARG A 155 8.92 17.27 -15.37
CA ARG A 155 9.22 15.92 -14.88
C ARG A 155 10.26 15.99 -13.78
N PHE A 156 9.93 15.40 -12.63
CA PHE A 156 10.82 15.30 -11.48
C PHE A 156 11.41 13.89 -11.42
N TYR A 157 12.74 13.81 -11.31
CA TYR A 157 13.47 12.55 -11.18
C TYR A 157 14.31 12.54 -9.90
N VAL A 158 14.37 11.39 -9.24
CA VAL A 158 15.29 11.08 -8.15
C VAL A 158 16.10 9.85 -8.56
N ASP A 159 17.42 9.95 -8.58
CA ASP A 159 18.34 8.91 -9.07
C ASP A 159 17.95 8.35 -10.45
N SER A 160 17.54 9.22 -11.37
CA SER A 160 17.06 8.91 -12.71
C SER A 160 15.71 8.17 -12.78
N ILE A 161 15.04 7.94 -11.65
CA ILE A 161 13.69 7.37 -11.60
C ILE A 161 12.68 8.51 -11.59
N LEU A 162 11.66 8.43 -12.44
CA LEU A 162 10.58 9.42 -12.47
C LEU A 162 9.81 9.40 -11.14
N ALA A 163 9.92 10.49 -10.38
CA ALA A 163 9.22 10.69 -9.11
C ALA A 163 7.79 11.23 -9.31
N GLY A 164 7.61 12.11 -10.30
CA GLY A 164 6.31 12.67 -10.63
C GLY A 164 6.35 13.72 -11.73
N THR A 165 5.19 14.28 -12.03
CA THR A 165 5.03 15.29 -13.08
C THR A 165 4.08 16.39 -12.62
N GLU A 166 4.40 17.63 -13.01
CA GLU A 166 3.54 18.83 -12.88
C GLU A 166 3.35 19.48 -14.24
N LYS A 167 2.46 20.48 -14.34
CA LYS A 167 2.18 21.17 -15.59
C LYS A 167 2.24 22.68 -15.42
N ILE A 168 3.07 23.33 -16.22
CA ILE A 168 3.03 24.77 -16.43
C ILE A 168 2.00 25.06 -17.51
N ALA A 169 0.88 25.69 -17.14
CA ALA A 169 -0.18 26.01 -18.08
C ALA A 169 0.30 27.02 -19.14
N ARG A 170 1.05 28.06 -18.72
CA ARG A 170 1.63 29.08 -19.59
C ARG A 170 2.79 29.78 -18.91
N LEU A 171 3.89 29.96 -19.66
CA LEU A 171 5.04 30.74 -19.24
C LEU A 171 5.41 31.75 -20.37
N ASN A 172 5.16 33.02 -20.15
CA ASN A 172 5.41 34.05 -21.14
C ASN A 172 6.92 34.29 -21.34
N PRO A 173 7.34 34.85 -22.49
CA PRO A 173 8.73 35.26 -22.71
C PRO A 173 9.25 36.14 -21.57
N GLY A 174 10.46 35.85 -21.09
CA GLY A 174 11.12 36.54 -19.98
C GLY A 174 10.55 36.26 -18.60
N ALA A 175 9.41 35.56 -18.49
CA ALA A 175 8.83 35.19 -17.21
C ALA A 175 9.53 33.98 -16.57
N GLN A 176 9.38 33.87 -15.24
CA GLN A 176 9.95 32.84 -14.42
C GLN A 176 8.84 32.19 -13.59
N ILE A 177 8.94 30.87 -13.38
CA ILE A 177 8.02 30.10 -12.52
C ILE A 177 8.82 29.08 -11.70
N THR A 178 8.37 28.85 -10.47
CA THR A 178 8.90 27.78 -9.62
C THR A 178 7.83 26.70 -9.48
N GLU A 179 8.18 25.50 -9.93
CA GLU A 179 7.34 24.30 -9.79
C GLU A 179 7.83 23.46 -8.62
N THR A 180 6.88 22.85 -7.90
CA THR A 180 7.15 22.03 -6.73
C THR A 180 6.42 20.71 -6.82
N PHE A 181 7.05 19.63 -6.32
CA PHE A 181 6.46 18.31 -6.24
C PHE A 181 6.71 17.67 -4.88
N ASN A 182 5.66 17.15 -4.24
CA ASN A 182 5.76 16.45 -2.97
C ASN A 182 6.12 14.98 -3.20
N TYR A 183 7.41 14.66 -3.12
CA TYR A 183 7.94 13.32 -3.30
C TYR A 183 7.82 12.50 -2.01
N LEU A 184 7.16 11.34 -2.06
CA LEU A 184 7.13 10.37 -0.97
C LEU A 184 8.29 9.37 -1.15
N PRO A 185 9.37 9.45 -0.31
CA PRO A 185 10.60 8.68 -0.52
C PRO A 185 10.49 7.21 -0.08
N ALA A 186 9.43 6.51 -0.51
CA ALA A 186 9.22 5.11 -0.18
C ALA A 186 10.35 4.24 -0.75
N GLY A 187 11.11 3.61 0.14
CA GLY A 187 12.23 2.74 -0.25
C GLY A 187 13.51 3.45 -0.64
N LEU A 188 13.55 4.80 -0.57
CA LEU A 188 14.77 5.55 -0.78
C LEU A 188 15.76 5.23 0.35
N GLN A 189 17.00 4.90 0.01
CA GLN A 189 18.02 4.58 1.01
C GLN A 189 18.59 5.87 1.63
N PRO A 190 19.07 5.83 2.89
CA PRO A 190 19.78 6.97 3.45
C PRO A 190 21.02 7.33 2.61
N GLY A 191 21.23 8.62 2.35
CA GLY A 191 22.38 9.07 1.56
C GLY A 191 22.09 10.29 0.72
N THR A 192 23.02 10.59 -0.19
CA THR A 192 22.89 11.68 -1.16
C THR A 192 22.30 11.13 -2.45
N HIS A 193 21.25 11.77 -2.93
CA HIS A 193 20.51 11.43 -4.13
C HIS A 193 20.57 12.59 -5.13
N GLN A 194 20.62 12.26 -6.42
CA GLN A 194 20.54 13.24 -7.47
C GLN A 194 19.08 13.56 -7.78
N VAL A 195 18.73 14.83 -7.73
CA VAL A 195 17.43 15.33 -8.19
C VAL A 195 17.63 16.02 -9.53
N ARG A 196 16.85 15.63 -10.54
CA ARG A 196 16.82 16.26 -11.86
C ARG A 196 15.38 16.62 -12.20
N VAL A 197 15.17 17.86 -12.60
CA VAL A 197 13.85 18.36 -13.02
C VAL A 197 13.97 18.89 -14.44
N GLU A 198 13.07 18.46 -15.31
CA GLU A 198 13.08 18.73 -16.74
C GLU A 198 11.77 19.37 -17.19
N ALA A 199 11.88 20.35 -18.11
CA ALA A 199 10.75 20.99 -18.75
C ALA A 199 11.13 21.39 -20.19
N ASP A 200 10.46 20.84 -21.19
CA ASP A 200 10.63 21.22 -22.62
C ASP A 200 9.91 22.56 -22.85
N LEU A 201 10.64 23.66 -22.69
CA LEU A 201 10.08 25.01 -22.74
C LEU A 201 9.84 25.52 -24.17
N ASP A 202 10.64 25.04 -25.15
CA ASP A 202 10.52 25.46 -26.55
C ASP A 202 9.65 24.48 -27.37
N GLY A 203 9.22 23.35 -26.79
CA GLY A 203 8.30 22.38 -27.40
C GLY A 203 8.93 21.56 -28.53
N ASN A 204 10.26 21.46 -28.57
CA ASN A 204 10.98 20.73 -29.64
C ASN A 204 11.15 19.22 -29.35
N GLY A 205 10.75 18.77 -28.18
CA GLY A 205 10.85 17.36 -27.73
C GLY A 205 12.25 16.97 -27.23
N VAL A 206 13.19 17.90 -27.14
CA VAL A 206 14.56 17.70 -26.67
C VAL A 206 14.80 18.56 -25.44
N ILE A 207 15.27 17.98 -24.36
CA ILE A 207 15.65 18.72 -23.15
C ILE A 207 17.05 19.25 -23.28
N ASP A 208 17.19 20.57 -23.36
CA ASP A 208 18.48 21.28 -23.47
C ASP A 208 18.83 21.97 -22.13
N PRO A 209 19.79 21.44 -21.35
CA PRO A 209 20.21 22.08 -20.10
C PRO A 209 20.80 23.49 -20.31
N ALA A 210 21.40 23.77 -21.48
CA ALA A 210 21.97 25.09 -21.79
C ALA A 210 20.89 26.16 -21.97
N LYS A 211 19.66 25.76 -22.31
CA LYS A 211 18.48 26.63 -22.39
C LYS A 211 17.69 26.72 -21.09
N GLY A 212 18.20 26.13 -19.99
CA GLY A 212 17.52 26.14 -18.70
C GLY A 212 16.33 25.13 -18.60
N GLU A 213 16.26 24.13 -19.51
CA GLU A 213 15.22 23.14 -19.55
C GLU A 213 15.46 21.96 -18.60
N ALA A 214 16.63 21.90 -17.95
CA ALA A 214 16.94 20.95 -16.91
C ALA A 214 17.64 21.62 -15.73
N VAL A 215 17.18 21.29 -14.53
CA VAL A 215 17.79 21.70 -13.26
C VAL A 215 18.27 20.45 -12.54
N VAL A 216 19.54 20.41 -12.14
CA VAL A 216 20.14 19.31 -11.39
C VAL A 216 20.56 19.82 -10.01
N SER A 217 20.16 19.10 -8.97
CA SER A 217 20.51 19.37 -7.58
C SER A 217 20.78 18.08 -6.83
N SER A 218 21.18 18.19 -5.57
CA SER A 218 21.36 17.03 -4.68
C SER A 218 20.42 17.13 -3.49
N LEU A 219 19.88 15.98 -3.09
CA LEU A 219 19.06 15.79 -1.92
C LEU A 219 19.79 14.87 -0.95
N PHE A 220 19.93 15.28 0.31
CA PHE A 220 20.42 14.38 1.35
C PHE A 220 19.21 13.81 2.14
N TYR A 221 19.00 12.50 2.03
CA TYR A 221 17.96 11.80 2.75
C TYR A 221 18.55 11.03 3.95
N ARG A 222 18.09 11.35 5.16
CA ARG A 222 18.57 10.67 6.38
C ARG A 222 17.97 9.28 6.57
N GLY A 223 16.82 9.03 5.94
CA GLY A 223 16.03 7.83 6.18
C GLY A 223 15.38 7.83 7.56
N THR A 224 14.31 7.06 7.68
CA THR A 224 13.70 6.68 8.97
C THR A 224 14.11 5.24 9.30
N ALA A 225 15.41 4.91 9.16
CA ALA A 225 15.85 3.55 9.44
C ALA A 225 15.60 3.25 10.92
N PRO A 226 14.66 2.37 11.28
CA PRO A 226 14.64 1.81 12.62
C PRO A 226 16.01 1.18 12.84
N LEU A 227 16.57 1.36 14.04
CA LEU A 227 17.79 0.65 14.43
C LEU A 227 17.63 -0.81 13.99
N SER A 228 18.48 -1.27 13.07
CA SER A 228 18.36 -2.65 12.59
C SER A 228 18.36 -3.59 13.79
N THR A 229 17.59 -4.67 13.71
CA THR A 229 17.50 -5.67 14.79
C THR A 229 18.90 -6.10 15.26
N ALA A 230 19.88 -6.13 14.34
CA ALA A 230 21.27 -6.41 14.64
C ALA A 230 21.90 -5.37 15.59
N TRP A 231 21.66 -4.07 15.38
CA TRP A 231 22.14 -3.02 16.28
C TRP A 231 21.46 -3.06 17.64
N THR A 232 20.16 -3.34 17.68
CA THR A 232 19.42 -3.50 18.94
C THR A 232 19.97 -4.67 19.76
N VAL A 233 20.27 -5.80 19.11
CA VAL A 233 20.89 -6.97 19.75
C VAL A 233 22.31 -6.66 20.22
N LEU A 234 23.15 -5.97 19.43
CA LEU A 234 24.49 -5.59 19.80
C LEU A 234 24.51 -4.65 21.02
N ILE A 235 23.60 -3.67 21.06
CA ILE A 235 23.47 -2.76 22.22
C ILE A 235 23.03 -3.55 23.45
N ALA A 236 22.04 -4.45 23.31
CA ALA A 236 21.59 -5.29 24.43
C ALA A 236 22.71 -6.18 24.98
N ILE A 237 23.49 -6.82 24.12
CA ILE A 237 24.66 -7.63 24.51
C ILE A 237 25.74 -6.74 25.17
N GLY A 238 26.03 -5.57 24.56
CA GLY A 238 27.03 -4.63 25.05
C GLY A 238 26.72 -4.08 26.45
N VAL A 239 25.44 -3.95 26.82
CA VAL A 239 25.00 -3.55 28.18
C VAL A 239 24.96 -4.76 29.13
N PHE A 240 24.42 -5.89 28.66
CA PHE A 240 24.22 -7.07 29.50
C PHE A 240 25.53 -7.68 30.00
N LEU A 241 26.53 -7.83 29.14
CA LEU A 241 27.79 -8.47 29.51
C LEU A 241 28.54 -7.75 30.64
N PRO A 242 28.78 -6.42 30.59
CA PRO A 242 29.42 -5.71 31.69
C PRO A 242 28.64 -5.84 33.00
N VAL A 243 27.33 -5.67 33.00
CA VAL A 243 26.48 -5.81 34.19
C VAL A 243 26.58 -7.21 34.78
N PHE A 244 26.54 -8.24 33.91
CA PHE A 244 26.68 -9.63 34.34
C PHE A 244 28.04 -9.89 35.00
N PHE A 245 29.14 -9.45 34.38
CA PHE A 245 30.49 -9.65 34.93
C PHE A 245 30.71 -8.90 36.26
N VAL A 246 30.21 -7.65 36.36
CA VAL A 246 30.27 -6.88 37.61
C VAL A 246 29.49 -7.60 38.72
N THR A 247 28.29 -8.09 38.40
CA THR A 247 27.45 -8.81 39.37
C THR A 247 28.14 -10.10 39.87
N VAL A 248 28.74 -10.85 38.95
CA VAL A 248 29.49 -12.08 39.32
C VAL A 248 30.71 -11.75 40.15
N ALA A 249 31.46 -10.71 39.78
CA ALA A 249 32.66 -10.28 40.56
C ALA A 249 32.31 -9.83 41.99
N VAL A 250 31.25 -9.06 42.16
CA VAL A 250 30.76 -8.62 43.49
C VAL A 250 30.32 -9.83 44.32
N ARG A 251 29.53 -10.77 43.73
CA ARG A 251 29.13 -11.99 44.47
C ARG A 251 30.31 -12.89 44.86
N ARG A 252 31.34 -12.98 44.03
CA ARG A 252 32.56 -13.73 44.39
C ARG A 252 33.32 -13.08 45.55
N ARG A 253 33.41 -11.72 45.60
CA ARG A 253 34.03 -10.99 46.73
C ARG A 253 33.28 -11.12 48.04
N GLN A 254 31.99 -11.31 48.02
CA GLN A 254 31.16 -11.46 49.21
C GLN A 254 31.19 -12.89 49.81
N ARG A 255 31.73 -13.86 49.07
CA ARG A 255 31.84 -15.27 49.52
C ARG A 255 33.29 -15.68 49.90
N ALA A 256 34.26 -14.80 49.72
CA ALA A 256 35.62 -14.94 50.20
C ALA A 256 35.83 -14.13 51.49
#